data_6f83781bfd7e92b4deaba8a0a5517b61
#
_entry.id   6f83781bfd7e92b4deaba8a0a5517b61
#
_cell.length_a   1.000
_cell.length_b   1.000
_cell.length_c   1.000
_cell.angle_alpha   90.00
_cell.angle_beta   90.00
_cell.angle_gamma   90.00
#
_symmetry.space_group_name_H-M   'P 1'
#
loop_
_entity.id
_entity.type
_entity.pdbx_description
1 polymer ?
#
loop_
_entity_poly.entity_id
_entity_poly.type
_entity_poly.pdbx_seq_one_letter_code
_entity_poly.pdbx_strand_id
1 'polypeptide(L)'
;MNDQPVGVGNDRTQQSLQEAINQRLVESGERERLKQLLRERLIECGWRDELKERCKRVVKERGFENVTADELAKEIAPLGRATVPDAVKAELLKNIRTFL
;
A
#
# COMPACT_ATOMS: atom_id res chain seq x y z
N MET A 1 30.11 11.53 16.03
CA MET A 1 30.45 10.82 14.83
C MET A 1 29.91 9.41 14.77
N ASN A 2 29.89 8.77 15.87
CA ASN A 2 29.46 7.37 15.89
C ASN A 2 27.99 7.15 15.95
N ASP A 3 27.23 8.20 16.02
CA ASP A 3 25.78 8.09 16.03
C ASP A 3 25.26 7.57 14.71
N GLN A 4 25.94 7.91 13.64
CA GLN A 4 25.51 7.49 12.32
C GLN A 4 25.52 5.99 12.12
N PRO A 5 26.55 5.27 12.57
CA PRO A 5 26.55 3.83 12.39
C PRO A 5 25.32 3.13 12.99
N VAL A 6 24.82 3.65 14.10
CA VAL A 6 23.66 3.05 14.75
C VAL A 6 22.41 3.20 13.88
N GLY A 7 22.15 4.42 13.41
CA GLY A 7 20.99 4.67 12.56
C GLY A 7 21.09 3.95 11.22
N VAL A 8 22.26 4.02 10.61
CA VAL A 8 22.50 3.35 9.33
C VAL A 8 22.39 1.84 9.46
N GLY A 9 22.89 1.29 10.55
CA GLY A 9 22.81 -0.13 10.80
C GLY A 9 21.38 -0.60 10.93
N ASN A 10 20.55 0.15 11.64
CA ASN A 10 19.14 -0.18 11.80
C ASN A 10 18.39 -0.12 10.47
N ASP A 11 18.66 0.90 9.67
CA ASP A 11 18.04 1.04 8.37
C ASP A 11 18.41 -0.12 7.44
N ARG A 12 19.66 -0.50 7.42
CA ARG A 12 20.13 -1.62 6.62
C ARG A 12 19.50 -2.93 7.06
N THR A 13 19.42 -3.12 8.37
CA THR A 13 18.80 -4.32 8.92
C THR A 13 17.35 -4.42 8.53
N GLN A 14 16.61 -3.32 8.63
CA GLN A 14 15.20 -3.29 8.23
C GLN A 14 15.05 -3.54 6.74
N GLN A 15 15.88 -2.93 5.91
CA GLN A 15 15.84 -3.18 4.48
C GLN A 15 16.14 -4.64 4.14
N SER A 16 17.13 -5.23 4.78
CA SER A 16 17.49 -6.63 4.57
C SER A 16 16.35 -7.56 4.95
N LEU A 17 15.68 -7.28 6.06
CA LEU A 17 14.51 -8.06 6.48
C LEU A 17 13.36 -7.91 5.49
N GLN A 18 13.09 -6.69 5.06
CA GLN A 18 12.03 -6.43 4.08
C GLN A 18 12.30 -7.15 2.77
N GLU A 19 13.54 -7.11 2.31
CA GLU A 19 13.93 -7.79 1.08
C GLU A 19 13.79 -9.30 1.20
N ALA A 20 14.21 -9.87 2.31
CA ALA A 20 14.09 -11.31 2.56
C ALA A 20 12.63 -11.75 2.61
N ILE A 21 11.79 -10.99 3.31
CA ILE A 21 10.36 -11.26 3.39
C ILE A 21 9.71 -11.16 2.03
N ASN A 22 10.01 -10.09 1.29
CA ASN A 22 9.46 -9.88 -0.04
C ASN A 22 9.87 -11.01 -0.99
N GLN A 23 11.12 -11.42 -0.93
CA GLN A 23 11.62 -12.51 -1.78
C GLN A 23 10.89 -13.81 -1.50
N ARG A 24 10.69 -14.15 -0.23
CA ARG A 24 9.94 -15.35 0.13
C ARG A 24 8.50 -15.28 -0.33
N LEU A 25 7.87 -14.11 -0.20
CA LEU A 25 6.50 -13.92 -0.66
C LEU A 25 6.38 -14.09 -2.17
N VAL A 26 7.33 -13.56 -2.92
CA VAL A 26 7.35 -13.68 -4.38
C VAL A 26 7.58 -15.13 -4.80
N GLU A 27 8.59 -15.79 -4.24
CA GLU A 27 8.95 -17.16 -4.62
C GLU A 27 7.86 -18.17 -4.32
N SER A 28 7.12 -17.98 -3.26
CA SER A 28 6.04 -18.89 -2.85
C SER A 28 4.71 -18.62 -3.53
N GLY A 29 4.60 -17.50 -4.24
CA GLY A 29 3.32 -17.06 -4.80
C GLY A 29 2.39 -16.39 -3.82
N GLU A 30 2.76 -16.30 -2.55
CA GLU A 30 1.91 -15.70 -1.51
C GLU A 30 1.69 -14.20 -1.75
N ARG A 31 2.66 -13.52 -2.35
CA ARG A 31 2.50 -12.09 -2.66
C ARG A 31 1.30 -11.85 -3.57
N GLU A 32 1.17 -12.65 -4.61
CA GLU A 32 0.04 -12.51 -5.55
C GLU A 32 -1.28 -12.88 -4.87
N ARG A 33 -1.26 -13.88 -4.02
CA ARG A 33 -2.44 -14.27 -3.25
C ARG A 33 -2.86 -13.16 -2.29
N LEU A 34 -1.90 -12.54 -1.61
CA LEU A 34 -2.18 -11.44 -0.69
C LEU A 34 -2.68 -10.19 -1.43
N LYS A 35 -2.15 -9.91 -2.61
CA LYS A 35 -2.66 -8.82 -3.45
C LYS A 35 -4.11 -9.05 -3.83
N GLN A 36 -4.44 -10.27 -4.20
CA GLN A 36 -5.81 -10.61 -4.59
C GLN A 36 -6.76 -10.50 -3.40
N LEU A 37 -6.33 -10.97 -2.24
CA LEU A 37 -7.09 -10.85 -1.00
C LEU A 37 -7.34 -9.38 -0.66
N LEU A 38 -6.29 -8.56 -0.74
CA LEU A 38 -6.40 -7.12 -0.48
C LEU A 38 -7.42 -6.48 -1.42
N ARG A 39 -7.32 -6.79 -2.71
CA ARG A 39 -8.23 -6.25 -3.71
C ARG A 39 -9.68 -6.60 -3.39
N GLU A 40 -9.93 -7.86 -3.07
CA GLU A 40 -11.28 -8.34 -2.73
C GLU A 40 -11.82 -7.63 -1.49
N ARG A 41 -11.02 -7.51 -0.44
CA ARG A 41 -11.46 -6.86 0.80
C ARG A 41 -11.73 -5.37 0.60
N LEU A 42 -10.92 -4.70 -0.21
CA LEU A 42 -11.12 -3.28 -0.49
C LEU A 42 -12.37 -3.02 -1.32
N ILE A 43 -12.72 -3.95 -2.20
CA ILE A 43 -13.98 -3.86 -2.95
C ILE A 43 -15.16 -4.11 -2.02
N GLU A 44 -15.10 -5.14 -1.19
CA GLU A 44 -16.19 -5.51 -0.29
C GLU A 44 -16.52 -4.41 0.71
N CYS A 45 -15.52 -3.70 1.23
CA CYS A 45 -15.73 -2.65 2.22
C CYS A 45 -16.06 -1.27 1.62
N GLY A 46 -16.13 -1.18 0.28
CA GLY A 46 -16.47 0.07 -0.39
C GLY A 46 -15.34 1.06 -0.54
N TRP A 47 -14.12 0.69 -0.16
CA TRP A 47 -12.94 1.57 -0.27
C TRP A 47 -12.70 2.01 -1.72
N ARG A 48 -12.78 1.08 -2.65
CA ARG A 48 -12.59 1.36 -4.07
C ARG A 48 -13.59 2.37 -4.59
N ASP A 49 -14.86 2.19 -4.22
CA ASP A 49 -15.93 3.07 -4.69
C ASP A 49 -15.78 4.48 -4.09
N GLU A 50 -15.42 4.58 -2.83
CA GLU A 50 -15.14 5.86 -2.20
C GLU A 50 -13.98 6.58 -2.88
N LEU A 51 -12.91 5.86 -3.20
CA LEU A 51 -11.76 6.44 -3.87
C LEU A 51 -12.12 6.94 -5.27
N LYS A 52 -12.94 6.19 -5.99
CA LYS A 52 -13.45 6.63 -7.30
C LYS A 52 -14.20 7.94 -7.18
N GLU A 53 -15.05 8.08 -6.17
CA GLU A 53 -15.80 9.32 -5.96
C GLU A 53 -14.88 10.50 -5.66
N ARG A 54 -13.82 10.27 -4.90
CA ARG A 54 -12.84 11.32 -4.63
C ARG A 54 -12.08 11.73 -5.89
N CYS A 55 -11.71 10.76 -6.72
CA CYS A 55 -11.08 11.06 -8.01
C CYS A 55 -12.00 11.90 -8.90
N LYS A 56 -13.27 11.55 -8.96
CA LYS A 56 -14.25 12.31 -9.73
C LYS A 56 -14.35 13.75 -9.24
N ARG A 57 -14.33 13.97 -7.93
CA ARG A 57 -14.39 15.30 -7.36
C ARG A 57 -13.17 16.15 -7.73
N VAL A 58 -11.98 15.57 -7.64
CA VAL A 58 -10.75 16.27 -8.00
C VAL A 58 -10.78 16.69 -9.46
N VAL A 59 -11.16 15.78 -10.34
CA VAL A 59 -11.26 16.06 -11.77
C VAL A 59 -12.30 17.14 -12.04
N LYS A 60 -13.44 17.09 -11.35
CA LYS A 60 -14.49 18.09 -11.50
C LYS A 60 -14.05 19.46 -11.03
N GLU A 61 -13.35 19.54 -9.91
CA GLU A 61 -12.88 20.80 -9.34
C GLU A 61 -11.79 21.46 -10.17
N ARG A 62 -10.85 20.69 -10.70
CA ARG A 62 -9.74 21.22 -11.48
C ARG A 62 -10.02 21.34 -12.95
N GLY A 63 -11.01 20.64 -13.44
CA GLY A 63 -11.30 20.53 -14.85
C GLY A 63 -10.56 19.37 -15.48
N PHE A 64 -11.26 18.64 -16.32
CA PHE A 64 -10.75 17.44 -16.98
C PHE A 64 -9.45 17.68 -17.76
N GLU A 65 -9.33 18.84 -18.37
CA GLU A 65 -8.17 19.19 -19.19
C GLU A 65 -6.93 19.55 -18.37
N ASN A 66 -7.10 19.84 -17.09
CA ASN A 66 -6.03 20.34 -16.24
C ASN A 66 -5.43 19.28 -15.31
N VAL A 67 -5.89 18.03 -15.40
CA VAL A 67 -5.43 16.94 -14.54
C VAL A 67 -4.96 15.77 -15.40
N THR A 68 -3.72 15.38 -15.22
CA THR A 68 -3.20 14.15 -15.84
C THR A 68 -3.43 12.97 -14.92
N ALA A 69 -3.41 11.77 -15.49
CA ALA A 69 -3.53 10.54 -14.71
C ALA A 69 -2.43 10.43 -13.65
N ASP A 70 -1.21 10.83 -13.99
CA ASP A 70 -0.08 10.78 -13.05
C ASP A 70 -0.25 11.75 -11.88
N GLU A 71 -0.72 12.97 -12.16
CA GLU A 71 -0.99 13.95 -11.13
C GLU A 71 -2.08 13.47 -10.18
N LEU A 72 -3.15 12.93 -10.75
CA LEU A 72 -4.25 12.38 -9.98
C LEU A 72 -3.79 11.23 -9.09
N ALA A 73 -3.00 10.32 -9.64
CA ALA A 73 -2.47 9.19 -8.89
C ALA A 73 -1.60 9.65 -7.73
N LYS A 74 -0.72 10.63 -7.95
CA LYS A 74 0.14 11.16 -6.89
C LYS A 74 -0.65 11.81 -5.76
N GLU A 75 -1.74 12.46 -6.09
CA GLU A 75 -2.58 13.12 -5.11
C GLU A 75 -3.44 12.13 -4.34
N ILE A 76 -3.98 11.13 -5.01
CA ILE A 76 -4.91 10.18 -4.42
C ILE A 76 -4.21 9.05 -3.68
N ALA A 77 -3.02 8.64 -4.11
CA ALA A 77 -2.33 7.51 -3.50
C ALA A 77 -2.11 7.64 -1.98
N PRO A 78 -1.63 8.78 -1.44
CA PRO A 78 -1.49 8.93 0.01
C PRO A 78 -2.81 8.80 0.73
N LEU A 79 -3.87 9.35 0.17
CA LEU A 79 -5.21 9.27 0.74
C LEU A 79 -5.73 7.84 0.69
N GLY A 80 -5.49 7.15 -0.41
CA GLY A 80 -5.86 5.75 -0.54
C GLY A 80 -5.23 4.89 0.52
N ARG A 81 -3.93 5.07 0.76
CA ARG A 81 -3.20 4.34 1.81
C ARG A 81 -3.73 4.67 3.20
N ALA A 82 -4.04 5.93 3.45
CA ALA A 82 -4.52 6.38 4.75
C ALA A 82 -5.93 5.89 5.07
N THR A 83 -6.74 5.61 4.06
CA THR A 83 -8.13 5.22 4.24
C THR A 83 -8.39 3.72 4.19
N VAL A 84 -7.34 2.90 4.03
CA VAL A 84 -7.50 1.45 4.11
C VAL A 84 -7.99 1.09 5.52
N PRO A 85 -9.10 0.36 5.65
CA PRO A 85 -9.62 0.00 6.97
C PRO A 85 -8.63 -0.79 7.81
N ASP A 86 -8.59 -0.53 9.10
CA ASP A 86 -7.69 -1.22 10.03
C ASP A 86 -7.93 -2.72 10.05
N ALA A 87 -9.18 -3.15 9.90
CA ALA A 87 -9.53 -4.57 9.83
C ALA A 87 -8.84 -5.27 8.64
N VAL A 88 -8.76 -4.59 7.51
CA VAL A 88 -8.08 -5.12 6.32
C VAL A 88 -6.59 -5.22 6.56
N LYS A 89 -5.99 -4.19 7.15
CA LYS A 89 -4.57 -4.19 7.50
C LYS A 89 -4.23 -5.33 8.46
N ALA A 90 -5.07 -5.52 9.47
CA ALA A 90 -4.89 -6.58 10.46
C ALA A 90 -4.98 -7.97 9.83
N GLU A 91 -5.91 -8.17 8.91
CA GLU A 91 -6.06 -9.43 8.19
C GLU A 91 -4.83 -9.75 7.36
N LEU A 92 -4.32 -8.75 6.63
CA LEU A 92 -3.10 -8.91 5.85
C LEU A 92 -1.90 -9.26 6.72
N LEU A 93 -1.72 -8.55 7.82
CA LEU A 93 -0.63 -8.84 8.76
C LEU A 93 -0.73 -10.23 9.33
N LYS A 94 -1.92 -10.67 9.68
CA LYS A 94 -2.15 -12.03 10.17
C LYS A 94 -1.74 -13.08 9.13
N ASN A 95 -2.12 -12.87 7.89
CA ASN A 95 -1.75 -13.79 6.80
C ASN A 95 -0.25 -13.81 6.57
N ILE A 96 0.40 -12.67 6.62
CA ILE A 96 1.86 -12.59 6.46
C ILE A 96 2.56 -13.34 7.59
N ARG A 97 2.11 -13.14 8.83
CA ARG A 97 2.68 -13.84 9.99
C ARG A 97 2.51 -15.35 9.90
N THR A 98 1.35 -15.78 9.45
CA THR A 98 1.08 -17.22 9.29
C THR A 98 2.01 -17.82 8.24
N PHE A 99 2.29 -17.08 7.19
CA PHE A 99 3.20 -17.53 6.13
C PHE A 99 4.65 -17.60 6.62
N LEU A 100 5.08 -16.61 7.38
CA LEU A 100 6.45 -16.55 7.90
C LEU A 100 6.66 -17.53 9.04
#